data_a8c0f0ca7233d845beef9496d390e55f
#
_entry.id   a8c0f0ca7233d845beef9496d390e55f
#
_cell.length_a   1.000
_cell.length_b   1.000
_cell.length_c   1.000
_cell.angle_alpha   90.00
_cell.angle_beta   90.00
_cell.angle_gamma   90.00
#
_symmetry.space_group_name_H-M   'P 1'
#
loop_
_entity.id
_entity.type
_entity.pdbx_description
1 polymer ?
#
loop_
_entity_poly.entity_id
_entity_poly.type
_entity_poly.pdbx_seq_one_letter_code
_entity_poly.pdbx_strand_id
1 'polypeptide(L)'
;TRKALDIGIENAVVGNKVFDISNSIQEYVESEGFSIVRELVGHGIGRQLHITPQIPNFSNPATMDLNVELKEGMCLAIEPMVNMGSRHIKTDSDGWTIRTQDGNASAHFEHSILITKFQPRILT
;
A
#
# COMPACT_ATOMS: atom_id res chain seq x y z
N THR A 1 -10.11 0.28 5.93
CA THR A 1 -9.27 0.23 4.72
C THR A 1 -9.27 1.57 3.98
N ARG A 2 -10.43 2.15 3.65
CA ARG A 2 -10.48 3.47 2.96
C ARG A 2 -9.71 4.55 3.72
N LYS A 3 -9.93 4.68 5.02
CA LYS A 3 -9.21 5.68 5.83
C LYS A 3 -7.70 5.42 5.87
N ALA A 4 -7.28 4.15 5.87
CA ALA A 4 -5.86 3.79 5.77
C ALA A 4 -5.25 4.25 4.43
N LEU A 5 -5.99 4.10 3.32
CA LEU A 5 -5.57 4.63 2.02
C LEU A 5 -5.41 6.16 2.05
N ASP A 6 -6.41 6.89 2.61
CA ASP A 6 -6.34 8.34 2.72
C ASP A 6 -5.09 8.78 3.50
N ILE A 7 -4.81 8.14 4.65
CA ILE A 7 -3.63 8.40 5.48
C ILE A 7 -2.33 8.12 4.71
N GLY A 8 -2.26 7.02 3.97
CA GLY A 8 -1.11 6.70 3.12
C GLY A 8 -0.88 7.77 2.05
N ILE A 9 -1.95 8.25 1.41
CA ILE A 9 -1.88 9.32 0.40
C ILE A 9 -1.39 10.63 1.02
N GLU A 10 -1.88 11.02 2.21
CA GLU A 10 -1.43 12.22 2.91
C GLU A 10 0.08 12.22 3.18
N ASN A 11 0.69 11.04 3.35
CA ASN A 11 2.13 10.88 3.56
C ASN A 11 2.95 10.74 2.26
N ALA A 12 2.29 10.67 1.10
CA ALA A 12 2.93 10.54 -0.19
C ALA A 12 3.40 11.90 -0.75
N VAL A 13 4.26 12.59 -0.02
CA VAL A 13 4.76 13.94 -0.35
C VAL A 13 6.25 13.92 -0.69
N VAL A 14 6.70 14.92 -1.47
CA VAL A 14 8.12 15.07 -1.83
C VAL A 14 8.98 15.16 -0.57
N GLY A 15 10.08 14.41 -0.55
CA GLY A 15 11.05 14.36 0.56
C GLY A 15 10.74 13.27 1.58
N ASN A 16 9.50 12.77 1.67
CA ASN A 16 9.20 11.55 2.38
C ASN A 16 9.73 10.34 1.61
N LYS A 17 9.71 9.20 2.25
CA LYS A 17 10.12 7.91 1.67
C LYS A 17 8.92 6.96 1.58
N VAL A 18 9.08 5.89 0.83
CA VAL A 18 8.05 4.84 0.70
C VAL A 18 7.57 4.35 2.07
N PHE A 19 8.48 4.17 3.04
CA PHE A 19 8.10 3.68 4.37
C PHE A 19 7.37 4.69 5.24
N ASP A 20 7.38 5.98 4.91
CA ASP A 20 6.49 6.93 5.58
C ASP A 20 5.03 6.64 5.22
N ILE A 21 4.76 6.28 3.96
CA ILE A 21 3.44 5.77 3.52
C ILE A 21 3.13 4.45 4.24
N SER A 22 4.06 3.49 4.18
CA SER A 22 3.88 2.15 4.74
C SER A 22 3.59 2.16 6.24
N ASN A 23 4.37 2.94 6.99
CA ASN A 23 4.23 3.08 8.44
C ASN A 23 2.89 3.71 8.81
N SER A 24 2.51 4.79 8.16
CA SER A 24 1.24 5.48 8.46
C SER A 24 0.02 4.59 8.22
N ILE A 25 0.04 3.78 7.16
CA ILE A 25 -1.00 2.78 6.88
C ILE A 25 -1.01 1.70 7.97
N GLN A 26 0.14 1.12 8.25
CA GLN A 26 0.28 0.03 9.21
C GLN A 26 -0.15 0.46 10.62
N GLU A 27 0.37 1.56 11.12
CA GLU A 27 0.06 2.08 12.45
C GLU A 27 -1.45 2.32 12.62
N TYR A 28 -2.07 2.94 11.63
CA TYR A 28 -3.51 3.16 11.68
C TYR A 28 -4.30 1.84 11.71
N VAL A 29 -4.03 0.92 10.79
CA VAL A 29 -4.76 -0.34 10.67
C VAL A 29 -4.61 -1.21 11.92
N GLU A 30 -3.38 -1.33 12.43
CA GLU A 30 -3.10 -2.13 13.62
C GLU A 30 -3.68 -1.49 14.90
N SER A 31 -3.72 -0.15 14.99
CA SER A 31 -4.37 0.55 16.11
C SER A 31 -5.89 0.34 16.16
N GLU A 32 -6.51 0.12 15.00
CA GLU A 32 -7.95 -0.22 14.89
C GLU A 32 -8.22 -1.73 15.09
N GLY A 33 -7.20 -2.53 15.39
CA GLY A 33 -7.33 -3.97 15.67
C GLY A 33 -7.47 -4.86 14.42
N PHE A 34 -7.10 -4.35 13.25
CA PHE A 34 -7.11 -5.09 11.98
C PHE A 34 -5.69 -5.52 11.58
N SER A 35 -5.59 -6.35 10.54
CA SER A 35 -4.32 -6.86 10.03
C SER A 35 -4.05 -6.41 8.60
N ILE A 36 -2.79 -6.08 8.29
CA ILE A 36 -2.31 -5.74 6.95
C ILE A 36 -1.86 -7.00 6.21
N VAL A 37 -2.35 -7.19 4.98
CA VAL A 37 -1.80 -8.17 4.03
C VAL A 37 -0.39 -7.73 3.63
N ARG A 38 0.57 -8.66 3.59
CA ARG A 38 1.99 -8.37 3.34
C ARG A 38 2.53 -8.92 2.03
N GLU A 39 1.84 -9.89 1.46
CA GLU A 39 2.23 -10.59 0.23
C GLU A 39 1.92 -9.81 -1.04
N LEU A 40 1.01 -8.82 -0.94
CA LEU A 40 0.60 -7.94 -2.03
C LEU A 40 0.87 -6.49 -1.64
N VAL A 41 1.37 -5.71 -2.60
CA VAL A 41 1.87 -4.36 -2.35
C VAL A 41 1.49 -3.44 -3.50
N GLY A 42 1.41 -2.15 -3.23
CA GLY A 42 1.31 -1.12 -4.25
C GLY A 42 2.61 -0.99 -5.07
N HIS A 43 2.59 -0.13 -6.08
CA HIS A 43 3.68 -0.06 -7.04
C HIS A 43 3.79 1.32 -7.71
N GLY A 44 4.94 1.58 -8.32
CA GLY A 44 5.09 2.69 -9.25
C GLY A 44 4.29 2.44 -10.54
N ILE A 45 3.88 3.51 -11.19
CA ILE A 45 3.14 3.51 -12.46
C ILE A 45 3.93 4.33 -13.49
N GLY A 46 4.15 3.78 -14.68
CA GLY A 46 4.84 4.44 -15.76
C GLY A 46 4.29 4.03 -17.13
N ARG A 47 5.18 3.76 -18.09
CA ARG A 47 4.77 3.18 -19.37
C ARG A 47 4.19 1.77 -19.24
N GLN A 48 4.60 1.08 -18.19
CA GLN A 48 4.02 -0.18 -17.75
C GLN A 48 3.18 0.07 -16.51
N LEU A 49 2.16 -0.78 -16.30
CA LEU A 49 1.27 -0.67 -15.14
C LEU A 49 2.06 -0.83 -13.83
N HIS A 50 2.98 -1.78 -13.78
CA HIS A 50 3.80 -2.06 -12.61
C HIS A 50 5.27 -1.74 -12.89
N ILE A 51 5.79 -0.71 -12.21
CA ILE A 51 7.22 -0.38 -12.20
C ILE A 51 7.70 -0.16 -10.76
N THR A 52 9.00 -0.05 -10.57
CA THR A 52 9.58 0.39 -9.28
C THR A 52 9.21 1.84 -8.97
N PRO A 53 9.09 2.20 -7.66
CA PRO A 53 9.29 1.35 -6.49
C PRO A 53 8.07 0.48 -6.16
N GLN A 54 8.27 -0.60 -5.39
CA GLN A 54 7.18 -1.23 -4.66
C GLN A 54 6.73 -0.32 -3.53
N ILE A 55 5.42 -0.34 -3.24
CA ILE A 55 4.81 0.46 -2.16
C ILE A 55 4.14 -0.51 -1.17
N PRO A 56 4.89 -1.11 -0.25
CA PRO A 56 4.30 -1.98 0.77
C PRO A 56 3.34 -1.21 1.67
N ASN A 57 2.31 -1.90 2.15
CA ASN A 57 1.36 -1.34 3.13
C ASN A 57 1.86 -1.51 4.59
N PHE A 58 3.07 -1.97 4.76
CA PHE A 58 3.76 -2.17 6.03
C PHE A 58 5.26 -1.93 5.85
N SER A 59 5.96 -1.57 6.90
CA SER A 59 7.42 -1.45 6.87
C SER A 59 8.09 -2.71 7.44
N ASN A 60 9.22 -3.07 6.84
CA ASN A 60 10.05 -4.16 7.31
C ASN A 60 11.53 -3.76 7.21
N PRO A 61 12.27 -3.74 8.33
CA PRO A 61 13.70 -3.42 8.31
C PRO A 61 14.53 -4.30 7.35
N ALA A 62 14.08 -5.52 7.05
CA ALA A 62 14.76 -6.41 6.12
C ALA A 62 14.60 -5.99 4.64
N THR A 63 13.73 -5.04 4.34
CA THR A 63 13.46 -4.53 2.98
C THR A 63 13.75 -3.03 2.84
N MET A 64 14.80 -2.55 3.53
CA MET A 64 15.18 -1.13 3.53
C MET A 64 15.58 -0.60 2.13
N ASP A 65 15.96 -1.47 1.22
CA ASP A 65 16.21 -1.17 -0.18
C ASP A 65 14.95 -0.68 -0.93
N LEU A 66 13.76 -1.02 -0.43
CA LEU A 66 12.49 -0.53 -0.95
C LEU A 66 12.15 0.88 -0.45
N ASN A 67 12.85 1.37 0.58
CA ASN A 67 12.55 2.66 1.21
C ASN A 67 13.17 3.84 0.44
N VAL A 68 12.76 4.01 -0.81
CA VAL A 68 13.24 5.09 -1.68
C VAL A 68 12.55 6.41 -1.39
N GLU A 69 13.25 7.51 -1.66
CA GLU A 69 12.73 8.87 -1.54
C GLU A 69 11.69 9.17 -2.62
N LEU A 70 10.58 9.79 -2.21
CA LEU A 70 9.51 10.22 -3.10
C LEU A 70 9.89 11.52 -3.80
N LYS A 71 9.76 11.54 -5.12
CA LYS A 71 10.13 12.68 -5.97
C LYS A 71 8.92 13.18 -6.77
N GLU A 72 8.91 14.47 -7.02
CA GLU A 72 7.91 15.10 -7.90
C GLU A 72 7.86 14.38 -9.26
N GLY A 73 6.66 14.15 -9.75
CA GLY A 73 6.40 13.45 -11.01
C GLY A 73 6.26 11.93 -10.90
N MET A 74 6.55 11.32 -9.75
CA MET A 74 6.26 9.90 -9.54
C MET A 74 4.76 9.65 -9.55
N CYS A 75 4.33 8.63 -10.30
CA CYS A 75 2.98 8.08 -10.23
C CYS A 75 3.02 6.75 -9.45
N LEU A 76 2.16 6.60 -8.48
CA LEU A 76 2.14 5.46 -7.57
C LEU A 76 0.72 4.91 -7.44
N ALA A 77 0.57 3.58 -7.36
CA ALA A 77 -0.61 2.92 -6.82
C ALA A 77 -0.41 2.68 -5.32
N ILE A 78 -1.30 3.22 -4.50
CA ILE A 78 -1.38 2.92 -3.06
C ILE A 78 -2.64 2.12 -2.85
N GLU A 79 -2.51 0.91 -2.29
CA GLU A 79 -3.56 -0.10 -2.36
C GLU A 79 -3.58 -0.99 -1.10
N PRO A 80 -3.91 -0.46 0.08
CA PRO A 80 -3.98 -1.25 1.29
C PRO A 80 -5.05 -2.34 1.21
N MET A 81 -4.64 -3.55 1.59
CA MET A 81 -5.51 -4.71 1.79
C MET A 81 -5.54 -5.04 3.27
N VAL A 82 -6.73 -5.02 3.86
CA VAL A 82 -6.93 -5.10 5.31
C VAL A 82 -7.88 -6.24 5.66
N ASN A 83 -7.42 -7.14 6.53
CA ASN A 83 -8.18 -8.29 7.01
C ASN A 83 -8.75 -8.04 8.40
N MET A 84 -9.98 -8.52 8.66
CA MET A 84 -10.58 -8.50 10.00
C MET A 84 -9.88 -9.46 10.97
N GLY A 85 -9.31 -10.54 10.46
CA GLY A 85 -8.62 -11.55 11.26
C GLY A 85 -7.11 -11.55 11.01
N SER A 86 -6.57 -12.75 10.75
CA SER A 86 -5.15 -12.93 10.45
C SER A 86 -4.74 -12.22 9.16
N ARG A 87 -3.50 -11.72 9.11
CA ARG A 87 -2.93 -11.11 7.91
C ARG A 87 -2.70 -12.07 6.73
N HIS A 88 -2.77 -13.37 6.99
CA HIS A 88 -2.40 -14.38 6.01
C HIS A 88 -3.47 -14.56 4.95
N ILE A 89 -3.00 -14.74 3.71
CA ILE A 89 -3.83 -15.01 2.53
C ILE A 89 -3.47 -16.35 1.92
N LYS A 90 -4.34 -16.83 1.04
CA LYS A 90 -4.12 -17.99 0.19
C LYS A 90 -4.62 -17.73 -1.22
N THR A 91 -4.00 -18.35 -2.19
CA THR A 91 -4.45 -18.34 -3.58
C THR A 91 -5.28 -19.57 -3.83
N ASP A 92 -6.45 -19.43 -4.45
CA ASP A 92 -7.31 -20.53 -4.85
C ASP A 92 -6.66 -21.35 -5.98
N SER A 93 -7.26 -22.51 -6.29
CA SER A 93 -6.76 -23.44 -7.31
C SER A 93 -6.76 -22.88 -8.75
N ASP A 94 -7.46 -21.76 -8.99
CA ASP A 94 -7.44 -21.05 -10.27
C ASP A 94 -6.14 -20.25 -10.49
N GLY A 95 -5.27 -20.16 -9.45
CA GLY A 95 -4.01 -19.42 -9.49
C GLY A 95 -4.14 -17.91 -9.50
N TRP A 96 -5.36 -17.39 -9.30
CA TRP A 96 -5.68 -15.97 -9.40
C TRP A 96 -6.44 -15.43 -8.18
N THR A 97 -7.49 -16.09 -7.75
CA THR A 97 -8.34 -15.62 -6.66
C THR A 97 -7.61 -15.67 -5.33
N ILE A 98 -7.54 -14.52 -4.66
CA ILE A 98 -6.91 -14.38 -3.34
C ILE A 98 -8.01 -14.33 -2.28
N ARG A 99 -7.84 -15.11 -1.21
CA ARG A 99 -8.73 -15.13 -0.05
C ARG A 99 -7.96 -15.03 1.24
N THR A 100 -8.62 -14.56 2.29
CA THR A 100 -8.10 -14.68 3.65
C THR A 100 -7.95 -16.16 4.02
N GLN A 101 -6.87 -16.50 4.72
CA GLN A 101 -6.61 -17.88 5.11
C GLN A 101 -7.62 -18.37 6.15
N ASP A 102 -8.06 -17.50 7.03
CA ASP A 102 -9.00 -17.78 8.13
C ASP A 102 -10.48 -17.62 7.75
N GLY A 103 -10.78 -17.17 6.54
CA GLY A 103 -12.14 -16.97 6.04
C GLY A 103 -12.84 -15.70 6.55
N ASN A 104 -12.16 -14.86 7.34
CA ASN A 104 -12.70 -13.59 7.78
C ASN A 104 -12.77 -12.57 6.63
N ALA A 105 -13.55 -11.50 6.82
CA ALA A 105 -13.72 -10.46 5.80
C ALA A 105 -12.40 -9.70 5.55
N SER A 106 -12.23 -9.27 4.31
CA SER A 106 -11.15 -8.40 3.87
C SER A 106 -11.69 -7.28 3.00
N ALA A 107 -10.97 -6.16 2.95
CA ALA A 107 -11.29 -5.06 2.06
C ALA A 107 -10.01 -4.53 1.40
N HIS A 108 -10.13 -4.15 0.14
CA HIS A 108 -9.09 -3.55 -0.68
C HIS A 108 -9.62 -2.22 -1.25
N PHE A 109 -8.85 -1.15 -1.08
CA PHE A 109 -9.09 0.15 -1.71
C PHE A 109 -7.80 0.63 -2.35
N GLU A 110 -7.93 1.26 -3.50
CA GLU A 110 -6.78 1.70 -4.29
C GLU A 110 -7.02 3.08 -4.89
N HIS A 111 -5.96 3.88 -4.95
CA HIS A 111 -5.87 5.05 -5.81
C HIS A 111 -4.52 5.11 -6.52
N SER A 112 -4.57 5.48 -7.80
CA SER A 112 -3.40 5.98 -8.51
C SER A 112 -3.23 7.46 -8.16
N ILE A 113 -2.02 7.84 -7.77
CA ILE A 113 -1.69 9.21 -7.37
C ILE A 113 -0.48 9.73 -8.13
N LEU A 114 -0.41 11.05 -8.26
CA LEU A 114 0.78 11.77 -8.73
C LEU A 114 1.41 12.52 -7.56
N ILE A 115 2.69 12.29 -7.31
CA ILE A 115 3.49 13.10 -6.39
C ILE A 115 3.71 14.47 -7.00
N THR A 116 3.23 15.51 -6.36
CA THR A 116 3.43 16.90 -6.78
C THR A 116 4.33 17.63 -5.78
N LYS A 117 4.74 18.84 -6.14
CA LYS A 117 5.56 19.70 -5.29
C LYS A 117 4.92 20.02 -3.93
N PHE A 118 3.58 20.02 -3.84
CA PHE A 118 2.85 20.42 -2.63
C PHE A 118 2.15 19.23 -1.98
N GLN A 119 1.07 18.76 -2.60
CA GLN A 119 0.27 17.66 -2.10
C GLN A 119 0.06 16.62 -3.21
N PRO A 120 -0.07 15.34 -2.87
CA PRO A 120 -0.35 14.31 -3.86
C PRO A 120 -1.70 14.57 -4.54
N ARG A 121 -1.75 14.31 -5.84
CA ARG A 121 -2.98 14.42 -6.63
C ARG A 121 -3.54 13.04 -6.91
N ILE A 122 -4.75 12.78 -6.47
CA ILE A 122 -5.48 11.56 -6.81
C ILE A 122 -5.91 11.64 -8.29
N LEU A 123 -5.64 10.55 -9.03
CA LEU A 123 -5.91 10.44 -10.46
C LEU A 123 -7.13 9.55 -10.76
N THR A 124 -7.49 8.63 -9.84
CA THR A 124 -8.60 7.66 -10.01
C THR A 124 -9.66 7.78 -8.93
#